data_9398c7aaab22358a51360445c5fc40d7
#
_entry.id   9398c7aaab22358a51360445c5fc40d7
#
_cell.length_a   1.000
_cell.length_b   1.000
_cell.length_c   1.000
_cell.angle_alpha   90.00
_cell.angle_beta   90.00
_cell.angle_gamma   90.00
#
_symmetry.space_group_name_H-M   'P 1'
#
loop_
_entity.id
_entity.type
_entity.pdbx_description
1 polymer ?
#
loop_
_entity_poly.entity_id
_entity_poly.type
_entity_poly.pdbx_seq_one_letter_code
_entity_poly.pdbx_strand_id
1 'polypeptide(L)'
;MKLIPTILISIVCSSLVLAVGLWYKASDKPKFGYIELGEVFEKFDLKNELSTKLKRTLTARQKISDSLEVDLKVLSKKIEDDKGKNKDNVHLFEVKRENYYKQKRKTEEDNDALTKEYDKQIRTQLSQYVIEFGKTFNYRFIFGNDGNGSLMYGTDAENITKEVTGFINKKYKGVN
;
A
#
# COMPACT_ATOMS: atom_id res chain seq x y z
N MET A 1 21.50 19.77 -69.54
CA MET A 1 22.21 19.57 -68.27
C MET A 1 21.37 19.99 -67.01
N LYS A 2 20.08 19.65 -66.91
CA LYS A 2 19.20 19.99 -65.70
C LYS A 2 18.65 18.77 -65.03
N LEU A 3 18.95 17.53 -65.45
CA LEU A 3 18.38 16.30 -64.87
C LEU A 3 19.10 15.81 -63.58
N ILE A 4 20.38 16.13 -63.45
CA ILE A 4 21.16 15.68 -62.27
C ILE A 4 20.74 16.33 -60.97
N PRO A 5 20.45 17.65 -60.87
CA PRO A 5 20.01 18.26 -59.65
C PRO A 5 18.59 17.82 -59.23
N THR A 6 17.71 17.53 -60.17
CA THR A 6 16.35 17.02 -59.86
C THR A 6 16.37 15.60 -59.29
N ILE A 7 17.28 14.74 -59.78
CA ILE A 7 17.45 13.38 -59.25
C ILE A 7 18.04 13.42 -57.84
N LEU A 8 19.01 14.30 -57.57
CA LEU A 8 19.59 14.47 -56.23
C LEU A 8 18.57 14.97 -55.21
N ILE A 9 17.73 15.95 -55.59
CA ILE A 9 16.67 16.48 -54.74
C ILE A 9 15.63 15.38 -54.42
N SER A 10 15.25 14.57 -55.40
CA SER A 10 14.31 13.46 -55.21
C SER A 10 14.84 12.40 -54.24
N ILE A 11 16.13 12.05 -54.30
CA ILE A 11 16.78 11.10 -53.39
C ILE A 11 16.82 11.65 -51.96
N VAL A 12 17.16 12.93 -51.80
CA VAL A 12 17.19 13.58 -50.49
C VAL A 12 15.77 13.65 -49.86
N CYS A 13 14.78 14.02 -50.65
CA CYS A 13 13.38 14.04 -50.16
C CYS A 13 12.87 12.64 -49.77
N SER A 14 13.17 11.61 -50.59
CA SER A 14 12.72 10.24 -50.23
C SER A 14 13.48 9.66 -49.04
N SER A 15 14.77 9.98 -48.86
CA SER A 15 15.50 9.56 -47.64
C SER A 15 15.01 10.26 -46.40
N LEU A 16 14.58 11.52 -46.48
CA LEU A 16 14.01 12.28 -45.37
C LEU A 16 12.65 11.71 -44.95
N VAL A 17 11.78 11.38 -45.90
CA VAL A 17 10.49 10.73 -45.66
C VAL A 17 10.67 9.35 -45.02
N LEU A 18 11.62 8.56 -45.51
CA LEU A 18 11.95 7.26 -44.91
C LEU A 18 12.49 7.41 -43.47
N ALA A 19 13.39 8.36 -43.23
CA ALA A 19 13.92 8.62 -41.89
C ALA A 19 12.83 9.05 -40.91
N VAL A 20 11.92 9.94 -41.31
CA VAL A 20 10.78 10.36 -40.50
C VAL A 20 9.82 9.19 -40.27
N GLY A 21 9.53 8.37 -41.26
CA GLY A 21 8.69 7.19 -41.15
C GLY A 21 9.28 6.13 -40.20
N LEU A 22 10.58 5.89 -40.26
CA LEU A 22 11.27 4.98 -39.35
C LEU A 22 11.31 5.53 -37.93
N TRP A 23 11.50 6.82 -37.77
CA TRP A 23 11.49 7.47 -36.45
C TRP A 23 10.10 7.44 -35.79
N TYR A 24 9.06 7.66 -36.58
CA TYR A 24 7.67 7.56 -36.13
C TYR A 24 7.33 6.14 -35.69
N LYS A 25 7.73 5.12 -36.47
CA LYS A 25 7.53 3.70 -36.16
C LYS A 25 8.35 3.21 -34.96
N ALA A 26 9.54 3.79 -34.73
CA ALA A 26 10.38 3.48 -33.58
C ALA A 26 9.82 4.09 -32.27
N SER A 27 9.07 5.19 -32.37
CA SER A 27 8.46 5.88 -31.22
C SER A 27 7.20 5.19 -30.69
N ASP A 28 6.61 4.26 -31.46
CA ASP A 28 5.31 3.62 -31.15
C ASP A 28 5.46 2.20 -30.58
N LYS A 29 6.65 1.86 -30.08
CA LYS A 29 6.84 0.56 -29.41
C LYS A 29 6.10 0.57 -28.06
N PRO A 30 5.20 -0.42 -27.83
CA PRO A 30 4.49 -0.52 -26.57
C PRO A 30 5.49 -0.72 -25.42
N LYS A 31 5.41 0.14 -24.40
CA LYS A 31 6.20 -0.01 -23.18
C LYS A 31 5.52 -1.02 -22.25
N PHE A 32 6.32 -1.97 -21.79
CA PHE A 32 5.95 -2.90 -20.74
C PHE A 32 6.88 -2.66 -19.55
N GLY A 33 6.40 -2.90 -18.37
CA GLY A 33 7.21 -2.82 -17.17
C GLY A 33 6.66 -3.75 -16.09
N TYR A 34 7.51 -4.04 -15.11
CA TYR A 34 7.08 -4.74 -13.92
C TYR A 34 7.61 -4.07 -12.65
N ILE A 35 6.91 -4.29 -11.57
CA ILE A 35 7.27 -3.81 -10.23
C ILE A 35 7.31 -4.96 -9.25
N GLU A 36 8.27 -4.93 -8.36
CA GLU A 36 8.30 -5.79 -7.17
C GLU A 36 7.30 -5.25 -6.15
N LEU A 37 6.09 -5.84 -6.13
CA LEU A 37 4.97 -5.35 -5.32
C LEU A 37 5.33 -5.23 -3.83
N GLY A 38 6.05 -6.21 -3.30
CA GLY A 38 6.52 -6.18 -1.91
C GLY A 38 7.41 -4.98 -1.61
N GLU A 39 8.36 -4.69 -2.51
CA GLU A 39 9.27 -3.56 -2.36
C GLU A 39 8.55 -2.22 -2.45
N VAL A 40 7.67 -2.06 -3.45
CA VAL A 40 6.85 -0.85 -3.61
C VAL A 40 5.98 -0.63 -2.38
N PHE A 41 5.32 -1.68 -1.90
CA PHE A 41 4.44 -1.63 -0.73
C PHE A 41 5.20 -1.22 0.54
N GLU A 42 6.39 -1.82 0.79
CA GLU A 42 7.20 -1.50 1.97
C GLU A 42 7.75 -0.06 1.95
N LYS A 43 8.04 0.48 0.76
CA LYS A 43 8.56 1.83 0.59
C LYS A 43 7.49 2.90 0.38
N PHE A 44 6.21 2.54 0.40
CA PHE A 44 5.11 3.49 0.21
C PHE A 44 4.86 4.30 1.49
N ASP A 45 4.99 5.62 1.41
CA ASP A 45 4.89 6.53 2.55
C ASP A 45 3.51 6.47 3.25
N LEU A 46 2.41 6.36 2.50
CA LEU A 46 1.07 6.17 3.06
C LEU A 46 0.99 4.89 3.92
N LYS A 47 1.57 3.76 3.44
CA LYS A 47 1.61 2.52 4.21
C LYS A 47 2.36 2.71 5.53
N ASN A 48 3.48 3.40 5.50
CA ASN A 48 4.30 3.64 6.68
C ASN A 48 3.58 4.53 7.70
N GLU A 49 2.87 5.56 7.22
CA GLU A 49 2.05 6.44 8.06
C GLU A 49 0.89 5.68 8.70
N LEU A 50 0.08 4.98 7.91
CA LEU A 50 -1.08 4.24 8.40
C LEU A 50 -0.69 3.08 9.33
N SER A 51 0.41 2.37 9.03
CA SER A 51 0.94 1.32 9.91
C SER A 51 1.39 1.88 11.25
N THR A 52 2.02 3.05 11.25
CA THR A 52 2.42 3.73 12.48
C THR A 52 1.20 4.17 13.30
N LYS A 53 0.18 4.72 12.65
CA LYS A 53 -1.07 5.12 13.27
C LYS A 53 -1.82 3.92 13.85
N LEU A 54 -1.91 2.83 13.09
CA LEU A 54 -2.51 1.57 13.54
C LEU A 54 -1.81 1.06 14.79
N LYS A 55 -0.48 0.93 14.75
CA LYS A 55 0.31 0.47 15.90
C LYS A 55 0.07 1.30 17.15
N ARG A 56 0.02 2.63 17.03
CA ARG A 56 -0.28 3.53 18.16
C ARG A 56 -1.68 3.26 18.73
N THR A 57 -2.68 3.12 17.87
CA THR A 57 -4.07 2.86 18.27
C THR A 57 -4.20 1.51 18.98
N LEU A 58 -3.62 0.45 18.40
CA LEU A 58 -3.64 -0.89 19.01
C LEU A 58 -2.94 -0.90 20.39
N THR A 59 -1.77 -0.24 20.47
CA THR A 59 -1.03 -0.14 21.75
C THR A 59 -1.82 0.63 22.81
N ALA A 60 -2.49 1.72 22.45
CA ALA A 60 -3.31 2.48 23.38
C ALA A 60 -4.51 1.66 23.90
N ARG A 61 -5.20 0.94 23.00
CA ARG A 61 -6.33 0.06 23.36
C ARG A 61 -5.88 -1.10 24.24
N GLN A 62 -4.69 -1.68 23.94
CA GLN A 62 -4.12 -2.75 24.77
C GLN A 62 -3.83 -2.27 26.19
N LYS A 63 -3.25 -1.08 26.36
CA LYS A 63 -2.99 -0.51 27.71
C LYS A 63 -4.28 -0.32 28.52
N ILE A 64 -5.38 0.08 27.88
CA ILE A 64 -6.69 0.18 28.55
C ILE A 64 -7.15 -1.20 28.99
N SER A 65 -7.06 -2.20 28.12
CA SER A 65 -7.42 -3.59 28.46
C SER A 65 -6.59 -4.14 29.62
N ASP A 66 -5.27 -3.91 29.60
CA ASP A 66 -4.36 -4.34 30.66
C ASP A 66 -4.70 -3.69 32.00
N SER A 67 -5.05 -2.39 32.01
CA SER A 67 -5.46 -1.68 33.21
C SER A 67 -6.74 -2.27 33.81
N LEU A 68 -7.73 -2.57 32.97
CA LEU A 68 -8.98 -3.21 33.42
C LEU A 68 -8.75 -4.63 33.98
N GLU A 69 -7.82 -5.37 33.38
CA GLU A 69 -7.44 -6.70 33.87
C GLU A 69 -6.76 -6.62 35.25
N VAL A 70 -5.88 -5.62 35.43
CA VAL A 70 -5.25 -5.37 36.74
C VAL A 70 -6.29 -5.03 37.80
N ASP A 71 -7.26 -4.17 37.48
CA ASP A 71 -8.36 -3.83 38.39
C ASP A 71 -9.18 -5.06 38.81
N LEU A 72 -9.47 -5.96 37.86
CA LEU A 72 -10.14 -7.22 38.14
C LEU A 72 -9.32 -8.13 39.06
N LYS A 73 -8.01 -8.24 38.83
CA LYS A 73 -7.09 -9.03 39.66
C LYS A 73 -7.05 -8.49 41.10
N VAL A 74 -6.97 -7.17 41.25
CA VAL A 74 -7.00 -6.54 42.58
C VAL A 74 -8.30 -6.82 43.31
N LEU A 75 -9.43 -6.71 42.61
CA LEU A 75 -10.74 -6.96 43.22
C LEU A 75 -10.94 -8.44 43.55
N SER A 76 -10.50 -9.35 42.70
CA SER A 76 -10.49 -10.80 42.93
C SER A 76 -9.71 -11.14 44.22
N LYS A 77 -8.51 -10.55 44.39
CA LYS A 77 -7.72 -10.76 45.57
C LYS A 77 -8.40 -10.27 46.86
N LYS A 78 -9.07 -9.11 46.83
CA LYS A 78 -9.84 -8.60 47.97
C LYS A 78 -10.94 -9.56 48.36
N ILE A 79 -11.64 -10.16 47.37
CA ILE A 79 -12.69 -11.14 47.60
C ILE A 79 -12.14 -12.44 48.23
N GLU A 80 -10.94 -12.87 47.77
CA GLU A 80 -10.28 -14.04 48.34
C GLU A 80 -9.85 -13.80 49.78
N ASP A 81 -9.26 -12.65 50.11
CA ASP A 81 -8.76 -12.27 51.42
C ASP A 81 -9.93 -12.22 52.45
N ASP A 82 -11.11 -11.73 52.08
CA ASP A 82 -12.30 -11.66 52.93
C ASP A 82 -13.20 -12.91 52.84
N LYS A 83 -12.76 -13.94 52.11
CA LYS A 83 -13.49 -15.19 51.84
C LYS A 83 -14.90 -14.95 51.28
N GLY A 84 -15.06 -13.92 50.48
CA GLY A 84 -16.34 -13.58 49.83
C GLY A 84 -17.42 -13.06 50.78
N LYS A 85 -17.05 -12.60 51.99
CA LYS A 85 -18.02 -12.06 52.94
C LYS A 85 -18.63 -10.73 52.51
N ASN A 86 -17.84 -9.90 51.83
CA ASN A 86 -18.31 -8.64 51.28
C ASN A 86 -19.06 -8.88 49.95
N LYS A 87 -20.39 -8.94 50.02
CA LYS A 87 -21.25 -9.20 48.85
C LYS A 87 -21.18 -8.10 47.81
N ASP A 88 -20.92 -6.85 48.22
CA ASP A 88 -20.78 -5.74 47.27
C ASP A 88 -19.55 -5.89 46.41
N ASN A 89 -18.42 -6.35 46.98
CA ASN A 89 -17.22 -6.65 46.22
C ASN A 89 -17.43 -7.79 45.20
N VAL A 90 -18.16 -8.84 45.62
CA VAL A 90 -18.48 -9.96 44.72
C VAL A 90 -19.34 -9.48 43.55
N HIS A 91 -20.41 -8.75 43.83
CA HIS A 91 -21.27 -8.18 42.79
C HIS A 91 -20.54 -7.22 41.88
N LEU A 92 -19.70 -6.33 42.42
CA LEU A 92 -18.89 -5.40 41.65
C LEU A 92 -17.89 -6.15 40.71
N PHE A 93 -17.29 -7.24 41.22
CA PHE A 93 -16.40 -8.07 40.40
C PHE A 93 -17.13 -8.70 39.22
N GLU A 94 -18.31 -9.26 39.43
CA GLU A 94 -19.12 -9.88 38.38
C GLU A 94 -19.48 -8.86 37.27
N VAL A 95 -19.99 -7.69 37.68
CA VAL A 95 -20.30 -6.60 36.73
C VAL A 95 -19.10 -6.12 35.97
N LYS A 96 -17.95 -5.87 36.64
CA LYS A 96 -16.73 -5.44 36.02
C LYS A 96 -16.15 -6.51 35.06
N ARG A 97 -16.22 -7.78 35.44
CA ARG A 97 -15.77 -8.89 34.63
C ARG A 97 -16.58 -9.01 33.35
N GLU A 98 -17.91 -8.95 33.45
CA GLU A 98 -18.79 -8.99 32.27
C GLU A 98 -18.48 -7.82 31.30
N ASN A 99 -18.39 -6.60 31.86
CA ASN A 99 -18.05 -5.40 31.07
C ASN A 99 -16.66 -5.52 30.41
N TYR A 100 -15.67 -6.07 31.11
CA TYR A 100 -14.33 -6.30 30.55
C TYR A 100 -14.38 -7.23 29.33
N TYR A 101 -15.05 -8.38 29.45
CA TYR A 101 -15.13 -9.31 28.32
C TYR A 101 -15.92 -8.75 27.14
N LYS A 102 -16.99 -8.02 27.40
CA LYS A 102 -17.76 -7.33 26.36
C LYS A 102 -16.91 -6.27 25.64
N GLN A 103 -16.19 -5.47 26.39
CA GLN A 103 -15.32 -4.43 25.85
C GLN A 103 -14.13 -5.04 25.08
N LYS A 104 -13.53 -6.11 25.59
CA LYS A 104 -12.43 -6.83 24.93
C LYS A 104 -12.85 -7.34 23.56
N ARG A 105 -13.98 -8.05 23.47
CA ARG A 105 -14.50 -8.53 22.17
C ARG A 105 -14.73 -7.38 21.19
N LYS A 106 -15.41 -6.32 21.65
CA LYS A 106 -15.66 -5.16 20.80
C LYS A 106 -14.35 -4.52 20.33
N THR A 107 -13.34 -4.41 21.19
CA THR A 107 -12.04 -3.87 20.83
C THR A 107 -11.33 -4.73 19.79
N GLU A 108 -11.40 -6.06 19.90
CA GLU A 108 -10.86 -7.00 18.93
C GLU A 108 -11.54 -6.83 17.55
N GLU A 109 -12.87 -6.79 17.52
CA GLU A 109 -13.65 -6.54 16.30
C GLU A 109 -13.29 -5.18 15.66
N ASP A 110 -13.23 -4.12 16.46
CA ASP A 110 -12.86 -2.78 16.01
C ASP A 110 -11.40 -2.71 15.51
N ASN A 111 -10.49 -3.49 16.08
CA ASN A 111 -9.08 -3.58 15.64
C ASN A 111 -8.97 -4.29 14.29
N ASP A 112 -9.69 -5.38 14.10
CA ASP A 112 -9.74 -6.12 12.85
C ASP A 112 -10.36 -5.27 11.73
N ALA A 113 -11.45 -4.58 12.03
CA ALA A 113 -12.10 -3.68 11.08
C ALA A 113 -11.15 -2.55 10.65
N LEU A 114 -10.47 -1.90 11.61
CA LEU A 114 -9.50 -0.84 11.34
C LEU A 114 -8.31 -1.32 10.51
N THR A 115 -7.79 -2.52 10.80
CA THR A 115 -6.69 -3.12 10.05
C THR A 115 -7.10 -3.36 8.60
N LYS A 116 -8.27 -3.96 8.37
CA LYS A 116 -8.80 -4.20 7.03
C LYS A 116 -9.08 -2.90 6.27
N GLU A 117 -9.57 -1.88 6.95
CA GLU A 117 -9.79 -0.56 6.36
C GLU A 117 -8.48 0.07 5.86
N TYR A 118 -7.43 0.07 6.69
CA TYR A 118 -6.14 0.63 6.31
C TYR A 118 -5.48 -0.16 5.19
N ASP A 119 -5.52 -1.48 5.22
CA ASP A 119 -5.02 -2.33 4.13
C ASP A 119 -5.74 -2.03 2.82
N LYS A 120 -7.06 -1.90 2.86
CA LYS A 120 -7.86 -1.52 1.69
C LYS A 120 -7.48 -0.14 1.17
N GLN A 121 -7.33 0.84 2.05
CA GLN A 121 -6.93 2.20 1.68
C GLN A 121 -5.56 2.22 1.00
N ILE A 122 -4.56 1.55 1.58
CA ILE A 122 -3.20 1.46 1.02
C ILE A 122 -3.23 0.83 -0.37
N ARG A 123 -3.87 -0.33 -0.53
CA ARG A 123 -3.94 -1.05 -1.82
C ARG A 123 -4.68 -0.24 -2.88
N THR A 124 -5.78 0.40 -2.51
CA THR A 124 -6.56 1.24 -3.44
C THR A 124 -5.74 2.41 -3.92
N GLN A 125 -5.07 3.13 -3.02
CA GLN A 125 -4.27 4.29 -3.36
C GLN A 125 -3.03 3.91 -4.18
N LEU A 126 -2.36 2.80 -3.82
CA LEU A 126 -1.25 2.25 -4.59
C LEU A 126 -1.68 1.95 -6.03
N SER A 127 -2.79 1.24 -6.19
CA SER A 127 -3.33 0.90 -7.51
C SER A 127 -3.64 2.15 -8.35
N GLN A 128 -4.26 3.16 -7.74
CA GLN A 128 -4.56 4.43 -8.42
C GLN A 128 -3.29 5.14 -8.91
N TYR A 129 -2.26 5.23 -8.08
CA TYR A 129 -1.00 5.86 -8.47
C TYR A 129 -0.22 5.08 -9.52
N VAL A 130 -0.26 3.73 -9.48
CA VAL A 130 0.34 2.89 -10.54
C VAL A 130 -0.37 3.10 -11.87
N ILE A 131 -1.72 3.19 -11.86
CA ILE A 131 -2.51 3.50 -13.07
C ILE A 131 -2.13 4.89 -13.61
N GLU A 132 -2.00 5.89 -12.74
CA GLU A 132 -1.61 7.25 -13.12
C GLU A 132 -0.19 7.26 -13.70
N PHE A 133 0.76 6.56 -13.08
CA PHE A 133 2.11 6.39 -13.61
C PHE A 133 2.09 5.77 -15.01
N GLY A 134 1.36 4.68 -15.19
CA GLY A 134 1.24 4.00 -16.48
C GLY A 134 0.73 4.93 -17.58
N LYS A 135 -0.30 5.72 -17.28
CA LYS A 135 -0.84 6.72 -18.22
C LYS A 135 0.14 7.84 -18.51
N THR A 136 0.81 8.38 -17.48
CA THR A 136 1.74 9.51 -17.62
C THR A 136 2.97 9.15 -18.46
N PHE A 137 3.47 7.93 -18.32
CA PHE A 137 4.70 7.48 -19.01
C PHE A 137 4.45 6.56 -20.21
N ASN A 138 3.17 6.44 -20.66
CA ASN A 138 2.75 5.65 -21.81
C ASN A 138 3.10 4.15 -21.70
N TYR A 139 2.97 3.58 -20.50
CA TYR A 139 3.05 2.13 -20.33
C TYR A 139 1.75 1.48 -20.79
N ARG A 140 1.88 0.42 -21.60
CA ARG A 140 0.73 -0.37 -22.03
C ARG A 140 0.29 -1.35 -20.96
N PHE A 141 1.26 -1.95 -20.26
CA PHE A 141 1.03 -2.81 -19.11
C PHE A 141 2.13 -2.60 -18.06
N ILE A 142 1.74 -2.67 -16.79
CA ILE A 142 2.64 -2.75 -15.64
C ILE A 142 2.23 -3.99 -14.86
N PHE A 143 3.12 -4.98 -14.80
CA PHE A 143 2.89 -6.23 -14.08
C PHE A 143 3.39 -6.09 -12.64
N GLY A 144 2.61 -6.63 -11.69
CA GLY A 144 3.07 -6.74 -10.31
C GLY A 144 3.71 -8.11 -10.09
N ASN A 145 4.95 -8.14 -9.66
CA ASN A 145 5.60 -9.35 -9.15
C ASN A 145 5.40 -9.44 -7.65
N ASP A 146 4.64 -10.43 -7.21
CA ASP A 146 4.38 -10.72 -5.80
C ASP A 146 5.05 -12.03 -5.33
N GLY A 147 5.85 -12.66 -6.21
CA GLY A 147 6.50 -13.94 -5.96
C GLY A 147 5.56 -15.16 -6.09
N ASN A 148 4.28 -14.97 -6.40
CA ASN A 148 3.29 -16.05 -6.52
C ASN A 148 3.10 -16.55 -7.97
N GLY A 149 4.01 -16.19 -8.88
CA GLY A 149 4.01 -16.66 -10.26
C GLY A 149 3.20 -15.83 -11.25
N SER A 150 2.70 -14.66 -10.84
CA SER A 150 2.02 -13.70 -11.74
C SER A 150 2.95 -13.19 -12.83
N LEU A 151 4.24 -13.06 -12.51
CA LEU A 151 5.35 -12.79 -13.43
C LEU A 151 6.46 -13.80 -13.16
N MET A 152 6.74 -14.66 -14.13
CA MET A 152 7.78 -15.70 -14.00
C MET A 152 9.17 -15.18 -14.36
N TYR A 153 9.24 -14.19 -15.25
CA TYR A 153 10.50 -13.61 -15.74
C TYR A 153 10.27 -12.21 -16.32
N GLY A 154 11.19 -11.31 -16.05
CA GLY A 154 11.32 -10.00 -16.65
C GLY A 154 12.79 -9.60 -16.68
N THR A 155 13.22 -8.84 -17.68
CA THR A 155 14.60 -8.33 -17.71
C THR A 155 14.73 -7.13 -16.78
N ASP A 156 15.95 -6.87 -16.28
CA ASP A 156 16.20 -5.72 -15.40
C ASP A 156 15.85 -4.38 -16.05
N ALA A 157 15.91 -4.32 -17.39
CA ALA A 157 15.55 -3.13 -18.16
C ALA A 157 14.05 -2.76 -18.06
N GLU A 158 13.21 -3.73 -17.77
CA GLU A 158 11.76 -3.56 -17.60
C GLU A 158 11.34 -3.44 -16.13
N ASN A 159 12.29 -3.56 -15.20
CA ASN A 159 12.04 -3.34 -13.78
C ASN A 159 11.93 -1.83 -13.48
N ILE A 160 10.72 -1.38 -13.27
CA ILE A 160 10.38 0.02 -12.98
C ILE A 160 10.01 0.27 -11.51
N THR A 161 10.41 -0.62 -10.63
CA THR A 161 10.08 -0.55 -9.20
C THR A 161 10.49 0.76 -8.55
N LYS A 162 11.70 1.25 -8.86
CA LYS A 162 12.25 2.49 -8.28
C LYS A 162 11.51 3.73 -8.80
N GLU A 163 11.23 3.77 -10.09
CA GLU A 163 10.52 4.87 -10.75
C GLU A 163 9.09 4.99 -10.22
N VAL A 164 8.39 3.85 -10.14
CA VAL A 164 7.03 3.80 -9.56
C VAL A 164 7.05 4.22 -8.09
N THR A 165 7.97 3.68 -7.28
CA THR A 165 8.09 4.05 -5.87
C THR A 165 8.33 5.55 -5.69
N GLY A 166 9.23 6.13 -6.49
CA GLY A 166 9.50 7.56 -6.45
C GLY A 166 8.27 8.40 -6.83
N PHE A 167 7.55 7.97 -7.87
CA PHE A 167 6.35 8.66 -8.34
C PHE A 167 5.21 8.63 -7.31
N ILE A 168 4.88 7.44 -6.77
CA ILE A 168 3.77 7.30 -5.82
C ILE A 168 4.01 8.11 -4.53
N ASN A 169 5.26 8.15 -4.05
CA ASN A 169 5.60 8.91 -2.85
C ASN A 169 5.58 10.43 -3.10
N LYS A 170 6.01 10.89 -4.29
CA LYS A 170 5.84 12.30 -4.68
C LYS A 170 4.37 12.69 -4.75
N LYS A 171 3.54 11.89 -5.40
CA LYS A 171 2.09 12.12 -5.50
C LYS A 171 1.43 12.13 -4.12
N TYR A 172 1.78 11.21 -3.25
CA TYR A 172 1.27 11.17 -1.90
C TYR A 172 1.60 12.45 -1.11
N LYS A 173 2.79 12.99 -1.28
CA LYS A 173 3.22 14.25 -0.64
C LYS A 173 2.67 15.51 -1.31
N GLY A 174 1.91 15.39 -2.39
CA GLY A 174 1.38 16.53 -3.16
C GLY A 174 2.46 17.31 -3.93
N VAL A 175 3.62 16.68 -4.18
CA VAL A 175 4.70 17.27 -4.99
C VAL A 175 4.49 16.81 -6.44
N ASN A 176 4.13 17.78 -7.30
CA ASN A 176 3.97 17.54 -8.76
C ASN A 176 5.30 17.58 -9.49
#